data_9ba3da9e75311f5e5cdc7d706be11413
#
_entry.id   9ba3da9e75311f5e5cdc7d706be11413
#
_cell.length_a   1.000
_cell.length_b   1.000
_cell.length_c   1.000
_cell.angle_alpha   90.00
_cell.angle_beta   90.00
_cell.angle_gamma   90.00
#
_symmetry.space_group_name_H-M   'P 1'
#
loop_
_entity.id
_entity.type
_entity.pdbx_description
1 polymer ?
#
loop_
_entity_poly.entity_id
_entity_poly.type
_entity_poly.pdbx_seq_one_letter_code
_entity_poly.pdbx_strand_id
1 'polypeptide(L)'
;MTFNVNDIYKDYDKRVIRYMEFVVKQIEQDYSVVPASWRVSLDLIADNLMVYFKAKDDIKENGVIHYDDRGLAHKNPSCALLNVCNQNVIKLLNNFALTPMSKSKMKNLDSDEYNNILERLIE
;
A
#
# COMPACT_ATOMS: atom_id res chain seq x y z
N MET A 1 -8.11 12.28 -17.93
CA MET A 1 -6.92 11.47 -18.10
C MET A 1 -6.94 10.32 -17.11
N THR A 2 -7.05 9.09 -17.62
CA THR A 2 -7.09 7.91 -16.77
C THR A 2 -5.68 7.51 -16.34
N PHE A 3 -5.54 7.12 -15.09
CA PHE A 3 -4.27 6.62 -14.56
C PHE A 3 -4.05 5.19 -15.06
N ASN A 4 -3.14 5.01 -16.02
CA ASN A 4 -2.91 3.70 -16.62
C ASN A 4 -1.79 2.96 -15.87
N VAL A 5 -2.19 2.07 -14.96
CA VAL A 5 -1.28 1.29 -14.12
C VAL A 5 -0.34 0.42 -14.95
N ASN A 6 -0.85 -0.22 -15.99
CA ASN A 6 -0.05 -1.12 -16.83
C ASN A 6 1.08 -0.40 -17.57
N ASP A 7 0.85 0.85 -18.00
CA ASP A 7 1.87 1.65 -18.67
C ASP A 7 2.89 2.21 -17.67
N ILE A 8 2.41 2.71 -16.54
CA ILE A 8 3.24 3.39 -15.55
C ILE A 8 4.15 2.40 -14.84
N TYR A 9 3.63 1.23 -14.47
CA TYR A 9 4.36 0.23 -13.69
C TYR A 9 4.72 -1.01 -14.53
N LYS A 10 4.88 -0.86 -15.84
CA LYS A 10 5.14 -1.96 -16.78
C LYS A 10 6.38 -2.79 -16.44
N ASP A 11 7.40 -2.17 -15.85
CA ASP A 11 8.66 -2.84 -15.50
C ASP A 11 8.63 -3.47 -14.09
N TYR A 12 7.51 -3.31 -13.38
CA TYR A 12 7.34 -3.89 -12.05
C TYR A 12 6.88 -5.35 -12.14
N ASP A 13 7.06 -6.09 -11.04
CA ASP A 13 6.54 -7.44 -10.90
C ASP A 13 5.02 -7.46 -11.18
N LYS A 14 4.56 -8.51 -11.83
CA LYS A 14 3.12 -8.64 -12.16
C LYS A 14 2.21 -8.58 -10.94
N ARG A 15 2.69 -9.08 -9.80
CA ARG A 15 1.94 -9.02 -8.54
C ARG A 15 1.78 -7.58 -8.07
N VAL A 16 2.81 -6.75 -8.25
CA VAL A 16 2.76 -5.32 -7.92
C VAL A 16 1.76 -4.62 -8.83
N ILE A 17 1.80 -4.89 -10.12
CA ILE A 17 0.86 -4.30 -11.09
C ILE A 17 -0.58 -4.63 -10.69
N ARG A 18 -0.85 -5.87 -10.32
CA ARG A 18 -2.18 -6.31 -9.87
C ARG A 18 -2.64 -5.55 -8.64
N TYR A 19 -1.78 -5.42 -7.63
CA TYR A 19 -2.12 -4.67 -6.42
C TYR A 19 -2.34 -3.19 -6.71
N MET A 20 -1.51 -2.61 -7.58
CA MET A 20 -1.69 -1.21 -7.98
C MET A 20 -2.98 -0.98 -8.75
N GLU A 21 -3.40 -1.93 -9.57
CA GLU A 21 -4.71 -1.87 -10.23
C GLU A 21 -5.86 -1.81 -9.21
N PHE A 22 -5.81 -2.62 -8.16
CA PHE A 22 -6.81 -2.58 -7.10
C PHE A 22 -6.80 -1.24 -6.38
N VAL A 23 -5.62 -0.72 -6.03
CA VAL A 23 -5.48 0.55 -5.31
C VAL A 23 -6.03 1.70 -6.15
N VAL A 24 -5.62 1.79 -7.41
CA VAL A 24 -6.06 2.88 -8.31
C VAL A 24 -7.55 2.79 -8.59
N LYS A 25 -8.06 1.58 -8.82
CA LYS A 25 -9.50 1.36 -9.04
C LYS A 25 -10.32 1.82 -7.84
N GLN A 26 -9.85 1.50 -6.64
CA GLN A 26 -10.55 1.91 -5.41
C GLN A 26 -10.52 3.43 -5.24
N ILE A 27 -9.39 4.07 -5.54
CA ILE A 27 -9.28 5.53 -5.51
C ILE A 27 -10.25 6.18 -6.50
N GLU A 28 -10.33 5.64 -7.70
CA GLU A 28 -11.26 6.14 -8.74
C GLU A 28 -12.72 5.99 -8.31
N GLN A 29 -13.06 4.88 -7.63
CA GLN A 29 -14.40 4.68 -7.10
C GLN A 29 -14.75 5.68 -5.99
N ASP A 30 -13.80 5.96 -5.10
CA ASP A 30 -14.03 6.81 -3.95
C ASP A 30 -13.95 8.31 -4.28
N TYR A 31 -13.09 8.69 -5.24
CA TYR A 31 -12.77 10.09 -5.53
C TYR A 31 -13.02 10.49 -6.99
N SER A 32 -13.50 9.59 -7.81
CA SER A 32 -13.80 9.76 -9.24
C SER A 32 -12.56 9.88 -10.13
N VAL A 33 -11.48 10.53 -9.66
CA VAL A 33 -10.22 10.68 -10.39
C VAL A 33 -9.05 10.45 -9.44
N VAL A 34 -7.89 10.15 -10.01
CA VAL A 34 -6.64 10.09 -9.26
C VAL A 34 -5.91 11.42 -9.45
N PRO A 35 -5.82 12.26 -8.40
CA PRO A 35 -5.08 13.52 -8.51
C PRO A 35 -3.62 13.27 -8.83
N ALA A 36 -3.04 14.12 -9.69
CA ALA A 36 -1.64 14.01 -10.09
C ALA A 36 -0.69 14.11 -8.89
N SER A 37 -1.06 14.88 -7.86
CA SER A 37 -0.27 15.04 -6.63
C SER A 37 -0.13 13.74 -5.83
N TRP A 38 -1.00 12.77 -6.05
CA TRP A 38 -0.97 11.49 -5.35
C TRP A 38 -0.01 10.48 -6.00
N ARG A 39 0.55 10.83 -7.17
CA ARG A 39 1.46 9.97 -7.91
C ARG A 39 2.66 9.53 -7.07
N VAL A 40 3.24 10.44 -6.28
CA VAL A 40 4.39 10.13 -5.43
C VAL A 40 4.04 9.05 -4.42
N SER A 41 2.90 9.18 -3.74
CA SER A 41 2.46 8.17 -2.77
C SER A 41 2.18 6.83 -3.42
N LEU A 42 1.61 6.83 -4.62
CA LEU A 42 1.35 5.60 -5.38
C LEU A 42 2.65 4.92 -5.80
N ASP A 43 3.64 5.69 -6.24
CA ASP A 43 4.95 5.15 -6.59
C ASP A 43 5.65 4.54 -5.37
N LEU A 44 5.52 5.17 -4.20
CA LEU A 44 6.07 4.63 -2.95
C LEU A 44 5.40 3.31 -2.56
N ILE A 45 4.09 3.20 -2.75
CA ILE A 45 3.38 1.94 -2.52
C ILE A 45 3.93 0.86 -3.46
N ALA A 46 4.06 1.17 -4.75
CA ALA A 46 4.55 0.23 -5.74
C ALA A 46 5.99 -0.23 -5.42
N ASP A 47 6.87 0.70 -5.04
CA ASP A 47 8.26 0.38 -4.69
C ASP A 47 8.34 -0.49 -3.44
N ASN A 48 7.55 -0.19 -2.42
CA ASN A 48 7.48 -1.02 -1.22
C ASN A 48 6.93 -2.42 -1.54
N LEU A 49 5.96 -2.53 -2.42
CA LEU A 49 5.44 -3.83 -2.85
C LEU A 49 6.48 -4.64 -3.63
N MET A 50 7.33 -3.99 -4.45
CA MET A 50 8.42 -4.67 -5.13
C MET A 50 9.38 -5.33 -4.13
N VAL A 51 9.79 -4.58 -3.13
CA VAL A 51 10.69 -5.09 -2.07
C VAL A 51 9.98 -6.17 -1.25
N TYR A 52 8.72 -5.95 -0.93
CA TYR A 52 7.88 -6.91 -0.20
C TYR A 52 7.84 -8.27 -0.89
N PHE A 53 7.56 -8.29 -2.19
CA PHE A 53 7.47 -9.56 -2.93
C PHE A 53 8.83 -10.23 -3.09
N LYS A 54 9.91 -9.45 -3.27
CA LYS A 54 11.26 -10.01 -3.30
C LYS A 54 11.64 -10.67 -1.97
N ALA A 55 11.33 -10.01 -0.86
CA ALA A 55 11.57 -10.55 0.48
C ALA A 55 10.74 -11.81 0.71
N LYS A 56 9.49 -11.80 0.28
CA LYS A 56 8.58 -12.95 0.40
C LYS A 56 9.10 -14.15 -0.39
N ASP A 57 9.57 -13.91 -1.62
CA ASP A 57 10.14 -14.96 -2.47
C ASP A 57 11.42 -15.54 -1.84
N ASP A 58 12.27 -14.69 -1.27
CA ASP A 58 13.49 -15.12 -0.59
C ASP A 58 13.18 -16.00 0.63
N ILE A 59 12.18 -15.62 1.43
CA ILE A 59 11.75 -16.42 2.58
C ILE A 59 11.19 -17.76 2.13
N LYS A 60 10.43 -17.77 1.03
CA LYS A 60 9.86 -19.01 0.49
C LYS A 60 10.96 -19.95 0.01
N GLU A 61 11.99 -19.42 -0.64
CA GLU A 61 13.09 -20.21 -1.18
C GLU A 61 14.08 -20.64 -0.09
N ASN A 62 14.48 -19.73 0.78
CA ASN A 62 15.58 -19.91 1.74
C ASN A 62 15.14 -20.10 3.19
N GLY A 63 13.85 -19.89 3.48
CA GLY A 63 13.29 -20.06 4.81
C GLY A 63 13.49 -18.86 5.74
N VAL A 64 12.92 -18.98 6.93
CA VAL A 64 12.96 -17.92 7.96
C VAL A 64 14.31 -17.94 8.68
N ILE A 65 14.97 -19.08 8.72
CA ILE A 65 16.23 -19.28 9.42
C ILE A 65 17.28 -19.77 8.42
N HIS A 66 18.43 -19.11 8.42
CA HIS A 66 19.61 -19.52 7.65
C HIS A 66 20.64 -20.11 8.60
N TYR A 67 21.35 -21.14 8.13
CA TYR A 67 22.47 -21.73 8.86
C TYR A 67 23.77 -21.32 8.14
N ASP A 68 24.74 -20.83 8.93
CA ASP A 68 26.04 -20.50 8.40
C ASP A 68 26.91 -21.77 8.24
N ASP A 69 28.15 -21.59 7.73
CA ASP A 69 29.08 -22.70 7.52
C ASP A 69 29.45 -23.42 8.81
N ARG A 70 29.23 -22.78 9.95
CA ARG A 70 29.49 -23.35 11.30
C ARG A 70 28.26 -24.06 11.85
N GLY A 71 27.12 -24.05 11.13
CA GLY A 71 25.87 -24.62 11.59
C GLY A 71 25.09 -23.73 12.55
N LEU A 72 25.50 -22.47 12.73
CA LEU A 72 24.79 -21.52 13.57
C LEU A 72 23.56 -20.97 12.86
N ALA A 73 22.44 -20.88 13.57
CA ALA A 73 21.21 -20.37 13.04
C ALA A 73 21.20 -18.83 13.03
N HIS A 74 20.79 -18.24 11.90
CA HIS A 74 20.61 -16.81 11.72
C HIS A 74 19.23 -16.54 11.18
N LYS A 75 18.58 -15.51 11.71
CA LYS A 75 17.28 -15.08 11.20
C LYS A 75 17.48 -14.47 9.81
N ASN A 76 16.61 -14.86 8.86
CA ASN A 76 16.65 -14.30 7.51
C ASN A 76 16.33 -12.81 7.56
N PRO A 77 17.25 -11.92 7.08
CA PRO A 77 17.01 -10.48 7.06
C PRO A 77 15.77 -10.06 6.28
N SER A 78 15.33 -10.89 5.33
CA SER A 78 14.12 -10.63 4.55
C SER A 78 12.86 -10.61 5.41
N CYS A 79 12.86 -11.24 6.58
CA CYS A 79 11.72 -11.22 7.51
C CYS A 79 11.49 -9.81 8.06
N ALA A 80 12.55 -9.13 8.49
CA ALA A 80 12.46 -7.75 8.97
C ALA A 80 12.08 -6.80 7.84
N LEU A 81 12.67 -6.99 6.65
CA LEU A 81 12.38 -6.19 5.47
C LEU A 81 10.92 -6.31 5.04
N LEU A 82 10.39 -7.53 5.03
CA LEU A 82 8.98 -7.79 4.73
C LEU A 82 8.06 -7.02 5.67
N ASN A 83 8.38 -7.02 6.96
CA ASN A 83 7.61 -6.33 7.99
C ASN A 83 7.62 -4.82 7.79
N VAL A 84 8.80 -4.24 7.51
CA VAL A 84 8.94 -2.79 7.27
C VAL A 84 8.13 -2.38 6.04
N CYS A 85 8.24 -3.13 4.94
CA CYS A 85 7.50 -2.83 3.72
C CYS A 85 5.98 -2.94 3.94
N ASN A 86 5.53 -3.96 4.67
CA ASN A 86 4.13 -4.14 5.01
C ASN A 86 3.58 -2.96 5.80
N GLN A 87 4.31 -2.51 6.81
CA GLN A 87 3.92 -1.34 7.62
C GLN A 87 3.88 -0.07 6.79
N ASN A 88 4.86 0.13 5.90
CA ASN A 88 4.90 1.30 5.02
C ASN A 88 3.71 1.32 4.06
N VAL A 89 3.37 0.18 3.46
CA VAL A 89 2.22 0.06 2.56
C VAL A 89 0.92 0.38 3.31
N ILE A 90 0.75 -0.17 4.51
CA ILE A 90 -0.45 0.11 5.33
C ILE A 90 -0.57 1.60 5.63
N LYS A 91 0.51 2.25 6.04
CA LYS A 91 0.52 3.70 6.30
C LYS A 91 0.14 4.50 5.06
N LEU A 92 0.69 4.14 3.90
CA LEU A 92 0.40 4.82 2.64
C LEU A 92 -1.05 4.60 2.20
N LEU A 93 -1.57 3.37 2.37
CA LEU A 93 -2.98 3.09 2.09
C LEU A 93 -3.92 3.85 3.01
N ASN A 94 -3.53 4.07 4.27
CA ASN A 94 -4.31 4.88 5.21
C ASN A 94 -4.46 6.33 4.72
N ASN A 95 -3.46 6.88 4.03
CA ASN A 95 -3.54 8.23 3.47
C ASN A 95 -4.66 8.35 2.42
N PHE A 96 -5.03 7.24 1.78
CA PHE A 96 -6.13 7.21 0.81
C PHE A 96 -7.43 6.64 1.40
N ALA A 97 -7.46 6.38 2.71
CA ALA A 97 -8.60 5.75 3.40
C ALA A 97 -9.01 4.40 2.78
N LEU A 98 -8.02 3.59 2.40
CA LEU A 98 -8.25 2.31 1.73
C LEU A 98 -8.20 1.11 2.68
N THR A 99 -7.83 1.30 3.96
CA THR A 99 -7.91 0.24 4.96
C THR A 99 -9.26 0.25 5.66
N PRO A 100 -9.74 -0.89 6.18
CA PRO A 100 -11.02 -0.91 6.90
C PRO A 100 -11.08 0.10 8.06
N MET A 101 -9.98 0.23 8.80
CA MET A 101 -9.91 1.17 9.93
C MET A 101 -9.99 2.63 9.47
N SER A 102 -9.26 3.00 8.41
CA SER A 102 -9.29 4.37 7.90
C SER A 102 -10.63 4.70 7.25
N LYS A 103 -11.27 3.75 6.57
CA LYS A 103 -12.61 3.93 6.04
C LYS A 103 -13.65 4.12 7.15
N SER A 104 -13.51 3.37 8.23
CA SER A 104 -14.38 3.50 9.39
C SER A 104 -14.26 4.89 10.03
N LYS A 105 -13.05 5.42 10.15
CA LYS A 105 -12.82 6.77 10.65
C LYS A 105 -13.46 7.83 9.77
N MET A 106 -13.38 7.69 8.45
CA MET A 106 -14.02 8.59 7.50
C MET A 106 -15.54 8.54 7.60
N LYS A 107 -16.14 7.35 7.77
CA LYS A 107 -17.57 7.20 7.96
C LYS A 107 -18.04 7.87 9.25
N ASN A 108 -17.26 7.77 10.33
CA ASN A 108 -17.59 8.43 11.59
C ASN A 108 -17.53 9.96 11.45
N LEU A 109 -16.60 10.48 10.67
CA LEU A 109 -16.54 11.89 10.32
C LEU A 109 -17.76 12.30 9.49
N ASP A 110 -18.17 11.46 8.53
CA ASP A 110 -19.33 11.71 7.68
C ASP A 110 -20.64 11.72 8.48
N SER A 111 -20.78 10.85 9.50
CA SER A 111 -22.03 10.76 10.24
C SER A 111 -22.24 11.90 11.24
N ASP A 112 -21.20 12.33 11.95
CA ASP A 112 -21.35 13.30 13.06
C ASP A 112 -20.61 14.63 12.83
N GLU A 113 -19.34 14.59 12.50
CA GLU A 113 -18.51 15.80 12.38
C GLU A 113 -18.58 16.43 10.98
N TYR A 114 -18.62 15.61 9.94
CA TYR A 114 -18.67 16.08 8.56
C TYR A 114 -19.97 16.85 8.30
N ASN A 115 -21.08 16.33 8.73
CA ASN A 115 -22.38 17.01 8.61
C ASN A 115 -22.41 18.31 9.40
N ASN A 116 -21.83 18.32 10.61
CA ASN A 116 -21.72 19.52 11.43
C ASN A 116 -20.84 20.59 10.77
N ILE A 117 -19.73 20.19 10.18
CA ILE A 117 -18.83 21.10 9.45
C ILE A 117 -19.55 21.68 8.23
N LEU A 118 -20.25 20.85 7.47
CA LEU A 118 -21.02 21.29 6.32
C LEU A 118 -22.13 22.28 6.70
N GLU A 119 -22.87 22.00 7.77
CA GLU A 119 -23.90 22.90 8.27
C GLU A 119 -23.33 24.27 8.64
N ARG A 120 -22.16 24.31 9.29
CA ARG A 120 -21.47 25.56 9.63
C ARG A 120 -21.02 26.33 8.41
N LEU A 121 -20.62 25.64 7.34
CA LEU A 121 -20.18 26.28 6.10
C LEU A 121 -21.33 26.82 5.29
N ILE A 122 -22.51 26.24 5.43
CA ILE A 122 -23.73 26.65 4.69
C ILE A 122 -24.45 27.80 5.40
N GLU A 123 -24.35 27.90 6.72
CA GLU A 123 -24.82 29.05 7.47
C GLU A 123 -24.01 30.29 7.17
#